data_ffed60ff56f1415ad6f665a6cfab6384
#
_entry.id   ffed60ff56f1415ad6f665a6cfab6384
#
_cell.length_a   1.000
_cell.length_b   1.000
_cell.length_c   1.000
_cell.angle_alpha   90.00
_cell.angle_beta   90.00
_cell.angle_gamma   90.00
#
_symmetry.space_group_name_H-M   'P 1'
#
loop_
_entity.id
_entity.type
_entity.pdbx_description
1 polymer ?
#
loop_
_entity_poly.entity_id
_entity_poly.type
_entity_poly.pdbx_seq_one_letter_code
_entity_poly.pdbx_strand_id
1 'polypeptide(L)'
;MLQALVNTAGRLLDDLNRSILRGRAAAPAAPGKYQALQRVILTDEVARTLFEEYAAHREGTRGEEETGWMLLGLRERSEAVVLATLPAGADCNAGVAHVRFNSNAQALGSRIVRQADRRLTTLGLVHTHPGSLRHPSDGDYRGDSVWVGHLRGGDGVFGIGTVDAGPDGDPVFARQPKPHVQCWADMRLSWYGLRQADRGYRPLDYAITLGPDLARPLHPVWSTLEAHAEPLDRLYRQQARVTFEVVAGQREPALAVDVSLAEPGNSVRVLLEGTDVRYFVRLEGELLAADSQESRADRGVYLLLAELAAQR
;
A
#
# COMPACT_ATOMS: atom_id res chain seq x y z
N MET A 1 15.77 23.71 -8.47
CA MET A 1 15.53 22.64 -7.49
C MET A 1 14.07 22.15 -7.53
N LEU A 2 13.04 23.05 -7.48
CA LEU A 2 11.62 22.68 -7.57
C LEU A 2 11.25 21.86 -8.84
N GLN A 3 11.79 22.23 -10.01
CA GLN A 3 11.51 21.52 -11.28
C GLN A 3 12.00 20.08 -11.27
N ALA A 4 13.08 19.77 -10.56
CA ALA A 4 13.61 18.41 -10.43
C ALA A 4 12.71 17.54 -9.52
N LEU A 5 12.08 18.12 -8.51
CA LEU A 5 11.16 17.43 -7.59
C LEU A 5 9.84 17.05 -8.28
N VAL A 6 9.27 17.97 -9.06
CA VAL A 6 8.05 17.69 -9.87
C VAL A 6 8.28 16.60 -10.90
N ASN A 7 9.44 16.62 -11.59
CA ASN A 7 9.79 15.61 -12.58
C ASN A 7 10.07 14.23 -11.96
N THR A 8 10.49 14.17 -10.72
CA THR A 8 10.80 12.92 -10.04
C THR A 8 9.54 12.26 -9.45
N ALA A 9 8.62 13.03 -8.89
CA ALA A 9 7.31 12.53 -8.44
C ALA A 9 6.52 11.97 -9.64
N GLY A 10 6.48 12.69 -10.76
CA GLY A 10 5.84 12.21 -12.00
C GLY A 10 6.44 10.90 -12.52
N ARG A 11 7.76 10.72 -12.49
CA ARG A 11 8.40 9.48 -12.95
C ARG A 11 8.11 8.28 -12.05
N LEU A 12 8.08 8.48 -10.74
CA LEU A 12 7.78 7.41 -9.77
C LEU A 12 6.33 6.94 -9.87
N LEU A 13 5.41 7.87 -10.06
CA LEU A 13 3.99 7.56 -10.27
C LEU A 13 3.75 6.93 -11.64
N ASP A 14 4.47 7.32 -12.68
CA ASP A 14 4.47 6.65 -13.99
C ASP A 14 5.02 5.23 -13.90
N ASP A 15 6.03 4.99 -13.08
CA ASP A 15 6.58 3.64 -12.85
C ASP A 15 5.65 2.79 -11.98
N LEU A 16 5.03 3.38 -10.94
CA LEU A 16 3.99 2.76 -10.14
C LEU A 16 2.80 2.37 -11.03
N ASN A 17 2.30 3.30 -11.83
CA ASN A 17 1.22 3.07 -12.78
C ASN A 17 1.61 2.03 -13.84
N ARG A 18 2.80 2.10 -14.41
CA ARG A 18 3.26 1.09 -15.36
C ARG A 18 3.40 -0.29 -14.72
N SER A 19 3.80 -0.35 -13.46
CA SER A 19 3.92 -1.61 -12.71
C SER A 19 2.56 -2.15 -12.28
N ILE A 20 1.66 -1.31 -11.78
CA ILE A 20 0.30 -1.69 -11.34
C ILE A 20 -0.62 -1.96 -12.53
N LEU A 21 -0.50 -1.19 -13.63
CA LEU A 21 -1.42 -1.26 -14.77
C LEU A 21 -0.97 -2.24 -15.87
N ARG A 22 0.30 -2.66 -15.93
CA ARG A 22 0.74 -3.72 -16.86
C ARG A 22 0.17 -5.09 -16.52
N GLY A 23 -0.40 -5.27 -15.34
CA GLY A 23 -1.29 -6.40 -15.05
C GLY A 23 -2.68 -6.17 -15.60
N ARG A 24 -2.92 -6.32 -16.92
CA ARG A 24 -4.18 -6.05 -17.65
C ARG A 24 -4.74 -4.67 -17.30
N ALA A 25 -4.53 -3.71 -18.18
CA ALA A 25 -5.31 -2.49 -18.21
C ALA A 25 -6.79 -2.88 -18.08
N ALA A 26 -7.41 -2.52 -16.97
CA ALA A 26 -8.86 -2.60 -16.87
C ALA A 26 -9.37 -1.77 -18.05
N ALA A 27 -10.15 -2.37 -18.93
CA ALA A 27 -10.74 -1.68 -20.06
C ALA A 27 -11.33 -0.36 -19.55
N PRO A 28 -11.15 0.76 -20.26
CA PRO A 28 -11.70 2.04 -19.84
C PRO A 28 -13.19 1.84 -19.55
N ALA A 29 -13.60 2.23 -18.34
CA ALA A 29 -14.99 2.06 -17.94
C ALA A 29 -15.89 2.79 -18.93
N ALA A 30 -16.98 2.14 -19.32
CA ALA A 30 -17.96 2.74 -20.24
C ALA A 30 -18.35 4.15 -19.76
N PRO A 31 -18.47 5.13 -20.67
CA PRO A 31 -18.82 6.50 -20.31
C PRO A 31 -20.09 6.50 -19.45
N GLY A 32 -20.05 7.10 -18.26
CA GLY A 32 -21.20 7.21 -17.36
C GLY A 32 -21.21 6.26 -16.15
N LYS A 33 -20.30 5.28 -16.05
CA LYS A 33 -20.26 4.35 -14.91
C LYS A 33 -19.86 5.05 -13.59
N TYR A 34 -18.94 6.01 -13.63
CA TYR A 34 -18.45 6.72 -12.46
C TYR A 34 -18.87 8.19 -12.47
N GLN A 35 -19.33 8.65 -11.32
CA GLN A 35 -19.58 10.05 -11.01
C GLN A 35 -18.45 10.59 -10.12
N ALA A 36 -18.41 11.92 -9.94
CA ALA A 36 -17.50 12.50 -8.97
C ALA A 36 -17.72 11.88 -7.59
N LEU A 37 -16.63 11.59 -6.88
CA LEU A 37 -16.70 11.07 -5.52
C LEU A 37 -17.44 12.06 -4.62
N GLN A 38 -18.39 11.56 -3.87
CA GLN A 38 -19.16 12.31 -2.87
C GLN A 38 -18.81 11.88 -1.46
N ARG A 39 -18.33 10.61 -1.30
CA ARG A 39 -18.04 10.02 0.00
C ARG A 39 -16.90 9.03 -0.08
N VAL A 40 -16.10 9.00 0.99
CA VAL A 40 -15.20 7.89 1.29
C VAL A 40 -15.78 7.09 2.46
N ILE A 41 -15.78 5.78 2.34
CA ILE A 41 -16.20 4.85 3.37
C ILE A 41 -14.95 4.07 3.80
N LEU A 42 -14.60 4.13 5.08
CA LEU A 42 -13.48 3.37 5.63
C LEU A 42 -14.04 2.22 6.45
N THR A 43 -13.38 1.07 6.44
CA THR A 43 -13.64 0.10 7.49
C THR A 43 -13.09 0.61 8.82
N ASP A 44 -13.64 0.15 9.93
CA ASP A 44 -13.18 0.53 11.27
C ASP A 44 -11.73 0.09 11.52
N GLU A 45 -11.30 -1.06 10.98
CA GLU A 45 -9.90 -1.50 11.03
C GLU A 45 -8.98 -0.58 10.21
N VAL A 46 -9.37 -0.15 9.00
CA VAL A 46 -8.61 0.83 8.21
C VAL A 46 -8.46 2.15 8.98
N ALA A 47 -9.56 2.66 9.54
CA ALA A 47 -9.53 3.89 10.31
C ALA A 47 -8.60 3.76 11.54
N ARG A 48 -8.67 2.62 12.24
CA ARG A 48 -7.80 2.31 13.37
C ARG A 48 -6.34 2.25 12.96
N THR A 49 -6.01 1.51 11.90
CA THR A 49 -4.64 1.39 11.36
C THR A 49 -4.03 2.76 11.10
N LEU A 50 -4.75 3.64 10.40
CA LEU A 50 -4.24 4.98 10.06
C LEU A 50 -3.90 5.79 11.32
N PHE A 51 -4.76 5.77 12.34
CA PHE A 51 -4.49 6.53 13.57
C PHE A 51 -3.42 5.89 14.44
N GLU A 52 -3.43 4.57 14.64
CA GLU A 52 -2.42 3.86 15.44
C GLU A 52 -1.02 4.02 14.85
N GLU A 53 -0.88 3.87 13.54
CA GLU A 53 0.41 4.02 12.87
C GLU A 53 0.86 5.47 12.82
N TYR A 54 -0.07 6.43 12.68
CA TYR A 54 0.28 7.84 12.80
C TYR A 54 0.78 8.18 14.21
N ALA A 55 0.12 7.69 15.26
CA ALA A 55 0.57 7.85 16.63
C ALA A 55 1.96 7.25 16.84
N ALA A 56 2.18 6.00 16.40
CA ALA A 56 3.47 5.32 16.50
C ALA A 56 4.58 6.06 15.72
N HIS A 57 4.28 6.59 14.52
CA HIS A 57 5.23 7.38 13.74
C HIS A 57 5.67 8.64 14.51
N ARG A 58 4.73 9.36 15.11
CA ARG A 58 5.02 10.59 15.91
C ARG A 58 5.92 10.33 17.12
N GLU A 59 5.78 9.18 17.74
CA GLU A 59 6.62 8.75 18.88
C GLU A 59 8.00 8.25 18.44
N GLY A 60 8.17 7.98 17.15
CA GLY A 60 9.41 7.49 16.57
C GLY A 60 10.44 8.58 16.32
N THR A 61 11.63 8.16 15.90
CA THR A 61 12.77 9.07 15.61
C THR A 61 12.52 9.99 14.40
N ARG A 62 11.55 9.67 13.55
CA ARG A 62 11.16 10.41 12.35
C ARG A 62 9.81 11.13 12.51
N GLY A 63 9.34 11.32 13.74
CA GLY A 63 8.01 11.89 14.00
C GLY A 63 7.77 13.32 13.48
N GLU A 64 8.84 14.06 13.20
CA GLU A 64 8.80 15.40 12.58
C GLU A 64 8.75 15.35 11.03
N GLU A 65 8.80 14.15 10.43
CA GLU A 65 8.72 13.97 9.00
C GLU A 65 7.29 13.54 8.59
N GLU A 66 6.96 13.75 7.32
CA GLU A 66 5.72 13.20 6.77
C GLU A 66 5.78 11.67 6.68
N THR A 67 4.66 11.03 6.94
CA THR A 67 4.44 9.62 6.61
C THR A 67 3.16 9.47 5.81
N GLY A 68 2.86 8.26 5.31
CA GLY A 68 1.66 8.09 4.51
C GLY A 68 1.30 6.65 4.21
N TRP A 69 0.14 6.49 3.60
CA TRP A 69 -0.46 5.20 3.23
C TRP A 69 -1.13 5.30 1.86
N MET A 70 -0.89 4.31 1.02
CA MET A 70 -1.69 4.13 -0.20
C MET A 70 -3.00 3.43 0.16
N LEU A 71 -4.10 3.92 -0.37
CA LEU A 71 -5.43 3.39 -0.14
C LEU A 71 -5.85 2.45 -1.27
N LEU A 72 -6.25 1.22 -0.91
CA LEU A 72 -6.85 0.28 -1.84
C LEU A 72 -8.29 -0.06 -1.41
N GLY A 73 -9.13 -0.35 -2.39
CA GLY A 73 -10.51 -0.70 -2.11
C GLY A 73 -11.37 -0.75 -3.36
N LEU A 74 -12.65 -0.55 -3.18
CA LEU A 74 -13.65 -0.61 -4.23
C LEU A 74 -14.07 0.81 -4.66
N ARG A 75 -14.02 1.09 -5.95
CA ARG A 75 -14.54 2.32 -6.53
C ARG A 75 -15.95 2.06 -7.04
N GLU A 76 -16.92 2.58 -6.31
CA GLU A 76 -18.34 2.52 -6.66
C GLU A 76 -18.75 3.76 -7.50
N ARG A 77 -20.04 3.92 -7.81
CA ARG A 77 -20.51 4.97 -8.72
C ARG A 77 -20.09 6.39 -8.25
N SER A 78 -20.32 6.73 -6.99
CA SER A 78 -19.99 8.03 -6.38
C SER A 78 -19.29 7.90 -5.02
N GLU A 79 -18.89 6.69 -4.65
CA GLU A 79 -18.28 6.38 -3.37
C GLU A 79 -16.99 5.59 -3.58
N ALA A 80 -16.07 5.71 -2.63
CA ALA A 80 -14.89 4.89 -2.52
C ALA A 80 -14.93 4.15 -1.18
N VAL A 81 -14.85 2.82 -1.21
CA VAL A 81 -14.80 1.98 -0.01
C VAL A 81 -13.35 1.53 0.19
N VAL A 82 -12.70 2.05 1.21
CA VAL A 82 -11.31 1.71 1.55
C VAL A 82 -11.29 0.44 2.39
N LEU A 83 -10.56 -0.56 1.91
CA LEU A 83 -10.49 -1.90 2.51
C LEU A 83 -9.06 -2.31 2.86
N ALA A 84 -8.06 -1.54 2.45
CA ALA A 84 -6.66 -1.83 2.75
C ALA A 84 -5.81 -0.56 2.71
N THR A 85 -4.78 -0.53 3.57
CA THR A 85 -3.77 0.53 3.64
C THR A 85 -2.38 -0.07 3.45
N LEU A 86 -1.59 0.47 2.54
CA LEU A 86 -0.19 0.09 2.37
C LEU A 86 0.70 1.22 2.88
N PRO A 87 1.56 0.99 3.88
CA PRO A 87 2.38 2.05 4.47
C PRO A 87 3.42 2.58 3.48
N ALA A 88 3.88 3.80 3.67
CA ALA A 88 4.98 4.37 2.88
C ALA A 88 6.28 3.57 3.06
N GLY A 89 6.46 2.98 4.25
CA GLY A 89 7.61 2.17 4.63
C GLY A 89 8.70 2.98 5.35
N ALA A 90 9.61 2.25 5.99
CA ALA A 90 10.71 2.85 6.75
C ALA A 90 11.77 3.47 5.84
N ASP A 91 11.99 2.88 4.66
CA ASP A 91 12.94 3.35 3.65
C ASP A 91 12.34 4.40 2.70
N CYS A 92 11.14 4.91 3.00
CA CYS A 92 10.57 5.99 2.23
C CYS A 92 11.45 7.25 2.35
N ASN A 93 11.65 7.92 1.23
CA ASN A 93 12.30 9.24 1.23
C ASN A 93 11.25 10.26 1.68
N ALA A 94 11.26 10.57 2.96
CA ALA A 94 10.37 11.54 3.58
C ALA A 94 11.15 12.71 4.17
N GLY A 95 10.45 13.79 4.42
CA GLY A 95 10.94 15.00 5.05
C GLY A 95 9.77 15.81 5.60
N VAL A 96 10.03 17.02 6.06
CA VAL A 96 9.00 17.91 6.68
C VAL A 96 7.90 18.32 5.69
N ALA A 97 8.10 18.13 4.39
CA ALA A 97 7.20 18.60 3.34
C ALA A 97 7.07 17.63 2.16
N HIS A 98 7.38 16.38 2.35
CA HIS A 98 7.17 15.35 1.34
C HIS A 98 7.29 13.94 1.90
N VAL A 99 6.51 13.01 1.37
CA VAL A 99 6.69 11.57 1.53
C VAL A 99 6.75 10.91 0.15
N ARG A 100 7.70 9.99 -0.03
CA ARG A 100 7.87 9.25 -1.28
C ARG A 100 7.82 7.75 -1.01
N PHE A 101 6.82 7.10 -1.57
CA PHE A 101 6.60 5.67 -1.42
C PHE A 101 7.62 4.85 -2.22
N ASN A 102 8.01 3.68 -1.70
CA ASN A 102 8.74 2.68 -2.48
C ASN A 102 7.81 2.05 -3.54
N SER A 103 7.98 2.43 -4.81
CA SER A 103 7.07 2.04 -5.89
C SER A 103 6.99 0.53 -6.12
N ASN A 104 8.10 -0.20 -5.95
CA ASN A 104 8.15 -1.65 -6.12
C ASN A 104 7.43 -2.36 -4.98
N ALA A 105 7.65 -1.91 -3.74
CA ALA A 105 6.97 -2.45 -2.56
C ALA A 105 5.46 -2.20 -2.63
N GLN A 106 5.04 -0.98 -2.99
CA GLN A 106 3.63 -0.64 -3.16
C GLN A 106 2.96 -1.49 -4.24
N ALA A 107 3.62 -1.69 -5.38
CA ALA A 107 3.12 -2.53 -6.46
C ALA A 107 2.96 -3.99 -6.01
N LEU A 108 3.96 -4.53 -5.33
CA LEU A 108 3.94 -5.91 -4.82
C LEU A 108 2.89 -6.07 -3.72
N GLY A 109 2.86 -5.20 -2.70
CA GLY A 109 1.86 -5.21 -1.64
C GLY A 109 0.43 -5.12 -2.19
N SER A 110 0.20 -4.23 -3.16
CA SER A 110 -1.09 -4.14 -3.85
C SER A 110 -1.49 -5.46 -4.54
N ARG A 111 -0.53 -6.18 -5.16
CA ARG A 111 -0.80 -7.50 -5.77
C ARG A 111 -1.11 -8.55 -4.73
N ILE A 112 -0.38 -8.57 -3.62
CA ILE A 112 -0.63 -9.51 -2.52
C ILE A 112 -2.05 -9.31 -1.97
N VAL A 113 -2.43 -8.10 -1.63
CA VAL A 113 -3.78 -7.78 -1.13
C VAL A 113 -4.85 -8.18 -2.17
N ARG A 114 -4.58 -7.96 -3.46
CA ARG A 114 -5.49 -8.34 -4.55
C ARG A 114 -5.60 -9.85 -4.79
N GLN A 115 -4.78 -10.68 -4.16
CA GLN A 115 -5.01 -12.13 -4.16
C GLN A 115 -6.29 -12.49 -3.42
N ALA A 116 -6.65 -11.74 -2.36
CA ALA A 116 -7.90 -11.91 -1.65
C ALA A 116 -9.12 -11.41 -2.46
N ASP A 117 -9.00 -10.26 -3.12
CA ASP A 117 -10.06 -9.71 -3.98
C ASP A 117 -9.49 -8.93 -5.17
N ARG A 118 -9.66 -9.48 -6.37
CA ARG A 118 -9.17 -8.87 -7.62
C ARG A 118 -9.90 -7.59 -8.03
N ARG A 119 -11.02 -7.25 -7.39
CA ARG A 119 -11.76 -6.00 -7.66
C ARG A 119 -11.11 -4.79 -7.04
N LEU A 120 -10.25 -5.00 -6.02
CA LEU A 120 -9.55 -3.92 -5.35
C LEU A 120 -8.72 -3.10 -6.34
N THR A 121 -8.73 -1.79 -6.16
CA THR A 121 -7.99 -0.83 -6.97
C THR A 121 -7.38 0.24 -6.07
N THR A 122 -6.34 0.91 -6.53
CA THR A 122 -5.85 2.12 -5.86
C THR A 122 -6.95 3.18 -5.91
N LEU A 123 -7.24 3.75 -4.74
CA LEU A 123 -8.26 4.79 -4.57
C LEU A 123 -7.64 6.18 -4.36
N GLY A 124 -6.39 6.24 -3.90
CA GLY A 124 -5.69 7.45 -3.55
C GLY A 124 -4.65 7.20 -2.47
N LEU A 125 -4.38 8.20 -1.65
CA LEU A 125 -3.41 8.12 -0.57
C LEU A 125 -3.80 8.99 0.63
N VAL A 126 -3.18 8.71 1.78
CA VAL A 126 -3.15 9.57 2.97
C VAL A 126 -1.69 9.92 3.23
N HIS A 127 -1.42 11.15 3.60
CA HIS A 127 -0.13 11.55 4.18
C HIS A 127 -0.32 12.51 5.35
N THR A 128 0.72 12.70 6.13
CA THR A 128 0.67 13.55 7.31
C THR A 128 1.40 14.85 7.07
N HIS A 129 0.91 15.92 7.68
CA HIS A 129 1.62 17.18 7.78
C HIS A 129 2.08 17.37 9.23
N PRO A 130 3.36 17.39 9.53
CA PRO A 130 3.87 17.58 10.90
C PRO A 130 3.57 18.98 11.47
N GLY A 131 3.24 19.91 10.59
CA GLY A 131 2.83 21.28 10.97
C GLY A 131 1.32 21.43 11.15
N SER A 132 0.88 22.67 11.14
CA SER A 132 -0.54 23.06 11.33
C SER A 132 -1.37 23.10 10.05
N LEU A 133 -0.80 22.72 8.90
CA LEU A 133 -1.48 22.78 7.62
C LEU A 133 -2.50 21.63 7.49
N ARG A 134 -3.78 21.94 7.71
CA ARG A 134 -4.89 20.96 7.76
C ARG A 134 -5.53 20.63 6.43
N HIS A 135 -4.99 21.13 5.35
CA HIS A 135 -5.49 20.90 4.00
C HIS A 135 -4.32 20.59 3.06
N PRO A 136 -4.59 19.93 1.92
CA PRO A 136 -3.53 19.68 0.94
C PRO A 136 -2.87 20.98 0.49
N SER A 137 -1.55 20.93 0.34
CA SER A 137 -0.75 22.06 -0.13
C SER A 137 -0.79 22.21 -1.65
N ASP A 138 -0.29 23.30 -2.18
CA ASP A 138 -0.06 23.46 -3.63
C ASP A 138 0.96 22.43 -4.17
N GLY A 139 1.86 21.95 -3.30
CA GLY A 139 2.80 20.87 -3.61
C GLY A 139 2.06 19.55 -3.87
N ASP A 140 1.17 19.19 -2.96
CA ASP A 140 0.33 17.98 -3.07
C ASP A 140 -0.54 18.04 -4.33
N TYR A 141 -1.19 19.18 -4.58
CA TYR A 141 -1.98 19.35 -5.78
C TYR A 141 -1.17 19.15 -7.06
N ARG A 142 0.04 19.72 -7.14
CA ARG A 142 0.91 19.54 -8.31
C ARG A 142 1.33 18.08 -8.50
N GLY A 143 1.56 17.36 -7.39
CA GLY A 143 1.88 15.94 -7.42
C GLY A 143 0.68 15.09 -7.84
N ASP A 144 -0.42 15.23 -7.13
CA ASP A 144 -1.58 14.37 -7.26
C ASP A 144 -2.37 14.57 -8.57
N SER A 145 -2.42 15.81 -9.08
CA SER A 145 -3.08 16.13 -10.35
C SER A 145 -2.46 15.41 -11.55
N VAL A 146 -1.18 15.01 -11.47
CA VAL A 146 -0.48 14.30 -12.55
C VAL A 146 -0.98 12.87 -12.70
N TRP A 147 -1.31 12.20 -11.60
CA TRP A 147 -1.62 10.76 -11.64
C TRP A 147 -3.10 10.43 -11.34
N VAL A 148 -3.87 11.35 -10.77
CA VAL A 148 -5.27 11.09 -10.43
C VAL A 148 -6.11 10.61 -11.62
N GLY A 149 -5.77 11.04 -12.82
CA GLY A 149 -6.41 10.60 -14.07
C GLY A 149 -6.24 9.10 -14.35
N HIS A 150 -5.26 8.45 -13.75
CA HIS A 150 -5.03 7.01 -13.87
C HIS A 150 -5.86 6.17 -12.88
N LEU A 151 -6.43 6.81 -11.86
CA LEU A 151 -7.32 6.13 -10.93
C LEU A 151 -8.64 5.78 -11.61
N ARG A 152 -9.29 4.74 -11.09
CA ARG A 152 -10.57 4.28 -11.63
C ARG A 152 -11.63 5.38 -11.54
N GLY A 153 -12.11 5.83 -12.69
CA GLY A 153 -13.07 6.94 -12.82
C GLY A 153 -12.41 8.32 -12.87
N GLY A 154 -11.07 8.40 -12.89
CA GLY A 154 -10.33 9.66 -12.94
C GLY A 154 -10.56 10.56 -11.72
N ASP A 155 -10.81 9.96 -10.55
CA ASP A 155 -11.14 10.64 -9.31
C ASP A 155 -10.54 9.87 -8.13
N GLY A 156 -9.88 10.54 -7.21
CA GLY A 156 -9.14 9.95 -6.10
C GLY A 156 -9.55 10.48 -4.73
N VAL A 157 -9.22 9.68 -3.70
CA VAL A 157 -9.37 10.00 -2.29
C VAL A 157 -8.00 10.41 -1.73
N PHE A 158 -7.95 11.56 -1.07
CA PHE A 158 -6.75 12.10 -0.45
C PHE A 158 -7.03 12.45 1.00
N GLY A 159 -6.19 11.95 1.91
CA GLY A 159 -6.29 12.23 3.34
C GLY A 159 -5.10 13.04 3.84
N ILE A 160 -5.34 14.03 4.68
CA ILE A 160 -4.30 14.79 5.36
C ILE A 160 -4.39 14.53 6.85
N GLY A 161 -3.33 13.92 7.41
CA GLY A 161 -3.16 13.72 8.85
C GLY A 161 -2.49 14.93 9.50
N THR A 162 -3.06 15.44 10.59
CA THR A 162 -2.47 16.55 11.37
C THR A 162 -2.67 16.31 12.85
N VAL A 163 -1.86 17.00 13.66
CA VAL A 163 -2.03 17.09 15.09
C VAL A 163 -2.63 18.44 15.44
N ASP A 164 -3.68 18.42 16.22
CA ASP A 164 -4.25 19.63 16.77
C ASP A 164 -3.61 19.91 18.14
N ALA A 165 -2.67 20.81 18.19
CA ALA A 165 -2.26 21.41 19.43
C ALA A 165 -3.38 22.35 19.92
N GLY A 166 -4.52 21.81 20.29
CA GLY A 166 -5.57 22.54 20.98
C GLY A 166 -5.16 22.74 22.43
N PRO A 167 -5.32 23.95 23.02
CA PRO A 167 -4.98 24.20 24.41
C PRO A 167 -5.86 23.43 25.41
N ASP A 168 -6.95 22.86 24.96
CA ASP A 168 -7.91 22.14 25.80
C ASP A 168 -7.87 20.65 25.49
N GLY A 169 -7.03 19.94 26.24
CA GLY A 169 -6.93 18.47 26.25
C GLY A 169 -8.20 17.82 26.75
N ASP A 170 -9.30 17.97 26.01
CA ASP A 170 -10.50 17.20 26.23
C ASP A 170 -10.26 15.78 25.67
N PRO A 171 -10.16 14.74 26.51
CA PRO A 171 -9.93 13.37 26.08
C PRO A 171 -11.14 12.92 25.27
N VAL A 172 -11.01 12.88 23.95
CA VAL A 172 -12.20 12.81 23.17
C VAL A 172 -12.19 11.67 22.21
N PHE A 173 -13.18 10.86 22.43
CA PHE A 173 -13.83 10.01 21.45
C PHE A 173 -13.81 10.64 20.04
N ALA A 174 -13.72 9.81 19.01
CA ALA A 174 -13.73 10.27 17.63
C ALA A 174 -14.84 11.29 17.39
N ARG A 175 -14.47 12.56 17.25
CA ARG A 175 -15.41 13.64 16.92
C ARG A 175 -15.37 13.88 15.42
N GLN A 176 -16.52 14.08 14.84
CA GLN A 176 -16.69 14.55 13.48
C GLN A 176 -17.03 16.04 13.46
N PRO A 177 -16.04 16.95 13.62
CA PRO A 177 -16.32 18.38 13.70
C PRO A 177 -16.84 18.94 12.38
N LYS A 178 -16.52 18.27 11.25
CA LYS A 178 -17.03 18.53 9.91
C LYS A 178 -17.22 17.21 9.18
N PRO A 179 -18.12 17.11 8.19
CA PRO A 179 -18.41 15.85 7.49
C PRO A 179 -17.20 15.16 6.84
N HIS A 180 -16.14 15.90 6.60
CA HIS A 180 -14.89 15.40 5.99
C HIS A 180 -13.72 15.30 6.97
N VAL A 181 -13.93 15.51 8.29
CA VAL A 181 -12.84 15.52 9.29
C VAL A 181 -13.11 14.48 10.36
N GLN A 182 -12.28 13.49 10.42
CA GLN A 182 -12.26 12.47 11.46
C GLN A 182 -11.22 12.84 12.53
N CYS A 183 -11.58 12.70 13.80
CA CYS A 183 -10.70 13.01 14.93
C CYS A 183 -10.55 11.79 15.83
N TRP A 184 -9.33 11.59 16.33
CA TRP A 184 -9.03 10.64 17.41
C TRP A 184 -7.93 11.23 18.30
N ALA A 185 -8.25 11.41 19.58
CA ALA A 185 -7.39 12.14 20.53
C ALA A 185 -7.02 13.53 19.98
N ASP A 186 -5.74 13.84 19.88
CA ASP A 186 -5.21 15.09 19.31
C ASP A 186 -4.98 15.03 17.80
N MET A 187 -5.23 13.89 17.17
CA MET A 187 -5.00 13.67 15.74
C MET A 187 -6.26 13.88 14.91
N ARG A 188 -6.07 14.32 13.69
CA ARG A 188 -7.12 14.52 12.69
C ARG A 188 -6.72 13.91 11.36
N LEU A 189 -7.71 13.34 10.67
CA LEU A 189 -7.64 12.99 9.26
C LEU A 189 -8.70 13.78 8.51
N SER A 190 -8.27 14.63 7.61
CA SER A 190 -9.16 15.43 6.76
C SER A 190 -9.21 14.84 5.37
N TRP A 191 -10.41 14.54 4.88
CA TRP A 191 -10.64 13.81 3.64
C TRP A 191 -11.01 14.72 2.49
N TYR A 192 -10.39 14.48 1.33
CA TYR A 192 -10.56 15.27 0.12
C TYR A 192 -10.71 14.36 -1.10
N GLY A 193 -11.47 14.85 -2.08
CA GLY A 193 -11.51 14.30 -3.43
C GLY A 193 -10.76 15.21 -4.38
N LEU A 194 -10.09 14.61 -5.36
CA LEU A 194 -9.49 15.30 -6.50
C LEU A 194 -9.86 14.53 -7.77
N ARG A 195 -10.41 15.20 -8.74
CA ARG A 195 -10.73 14.62 -10.04
C ARG A 195 -9.80 15.17 -11.11
N GLN A 196 -9.57 14.37 -12.14
CA GLN A 196 -8.85 14.83 -13.32
C GLN A 196 -9.45 16.13 -13.86
N ALA A 197 -8.62 17.12 -14.10
CA ALA A 197 -8.97 18.47 -14.55
C ALA A 197 -9.64 19.38 -13.50
N ASP A 198 -9.86 18.93 -12.25
CA ASP A 198 -10.21 19.83 -11.16
C ASP A 198 -9.05 20.82 -10.91
N ARG A 199 -9.40 22.04 -10.51
CA ARG A 199 -8.42 23.09 -10.19
C ARG A 199 -7.94 23.08 -8.74
N GLY A 200 -8.41 22.11 -7.94
CA GLY A 200 -8.07 21.95 -6.53
C GLY A 200 -8.88 20.84 -5.90
N TYR A 201 -8.53 20.53 -4.68
CA TYR A 201 -9.23 19.54 -3.88
C TYR A 201 -10.60 20.05 -3.42
N ARG A 202 -11.53 19.12 -3.25
CA ARG A 202 -12.83 19.37 -2.63
C ARG A 202 -12.97 18.53 -1.36
N PRO A 203 -13.56 19.05 -0.28
CA PRO A 203 -13.87 18.23 0.89
C PRO A 203 -14.71 17.02 0.48
N LEU A 204 -14.42 15.86 1.08
CA LEU A 204 -15.09 14.59 0.79
C LEU A 204 -15.64 14.00 2.08
N ASP A 205 -16.95 13.89 2.18
CA ASP A 205 -17.60 13.31 3.36
C ASP A 205 -17.07 11.91 3.63
N TYR A 206 -16.89 11.54 4.89
CA TYR A 206 -16.48 10.21 5.26
C TYR A 206 -17.58 9.47 6.07
N ALA A 207 -17.52 8.15 6.01
CA ALA A 207 -18.30 7.26 6.86
C ALA A 207 -17.44 6.08 7.32
N ILE A 208 -17.81 5.46 8.43
CA ILE A 208 -17.19 4.24 8.94
C ILE A 208 -18.16 3.09 8.77
N THR A 209 -17.64 1.93 8.37
CA THR A 209 -18.35 0.66 8.35
C THR A 209 -17.52 -0.42 9.04
N LEU A 210 -18.16 -1.48 9.50
CA LEU A 210 -17.44 -2.63 10.06
C LEU A 210 -16.70 -3.38 8.95
N GLY A 211 -15.47 -3.76 9.22
CA GLY A 211 -14.67 -4.58 8.30
C GLY A 211 -13.17 -4.52 8.55
N PRO A 212 -12.40 -5.41 7.89
CA PRO A 212 -10.97 -5.51 8.07
C PRO A 212 -10.18 -4.41 7.34
N ASP A 213 -8.92 -4.25 7.74
CA ASP A 213 -7.85 -3.77 6.88
C ASP A 213 -7.14 -4.99 6.26
N LEU A 214 -7.41 -5.25 4.98
CA LEU A 214 -6.89 -6.43 4.28
C LEU A 214 -5.37 -6.43 4.11
N ALA A 215 -4.72 -5.27 4.28
CA ALA A 215 -3.27 -5.16 4.24
C ALA A 215 -2.62 -5.26 5.62
N ARG A 216 -3.38 -5.20 6.72
CA ARG A 216 -2.84 -5.23 8.08
C ARG A 216 -1.84 -6.38 8.33
N PRO A 217 -2.03 -7.60 7.81
CA PRO A 217 -1.05 -8.67 7.97
C PRO A 217 0.32 -8.37 7.34
N LEU A 218 0.40 -7.49 6.31
CA LEU A 218 1.64 -7.15 5.64
C LEU A 218 2.46 -6.09 6.40
N HIS A 219 1.85 -5.33 7.30
CA HIS A 219 2.53 -4.22 7.98
C HIS A 219 3.75 -4.70 8.81
N PRO A 220 3.68 -5.78 9.60
CA PRO A 220 4.84 -6.28 10.35
C PRO A 220 6.00 -6.75 9.47
N VAL A 221 5.74 -7.13 8.20
CA VAL A 221 6.76 -7.60 7.25
C VAL A 221 7.04 -6.60 6.14
N TRP A 222 6.61 -5.35 6.31
CA TRP A 222 6.74 -4.36 5.24
C TRP A 222 8.19 -4.05 4.88
N SER A 223 9.09 -3.94 5.84
CA SER A 223 10.54 -3.77 5.62
C SER A 223 11.14 -4.94 4.85
N THR A 224 10.75 -6.17 5.18
CA THR A 224 11.11 -7.37 4.42
C THR A 224 10.61 -7.29 2.98
N LEU A 225 9.36 -6.85 2.80
CA LEU A 225 8.78 -6.68 1.47
C LEU A 225 9.52 -5.60 0.66
N GLU A 226 9.92 -4.49 1.28
CA GLU A 226 10.73 -3.45 0.64
C GLU A 226 12.09 -3.97 0.19
N ALA A 227 12.80 -4.71 1.05
CA ALA A 227 14.11 -5.27 0.76
C ALA A 227 14.10 -6.27 -0.41
N HIS A 228 13.01 -7.00 -0.58
CA HIS A 228 12.87 -8.06 -1.59
C HIS A 228 11.90 -7.72 -2.74
N ALA A 229 11.39 -6.49 -2.82
CA ALA A 229 10.31 -6.13 -3.75
C ALA A 229 10.65 -6.42 -5.22
N GLU A 230 11.85 -6.06 -5.69
CA GLU A 230 12.25 -6.26 -7.09
C GLU A 230 12.35 -7.73 -7.49
N PRO A 231 13.08 -8.61 -6.76
CA PRO A 231 13.13 -10.03 -7.08
C PRO A 231 11.76 -10.72 -6.96
N LEU A 232 10.95 -10.35 -5.97
CA LEU A 232 9.60 -10.92 -5.83
C LEU A 232 8.64 -10.47 -6.93
N ASP A 233 8.70 -9.21 -7.35
CA ASP A 233 7.91 -8.72 -8.49
C ASP A 233 8.29 -9.44 -9.78
N ARG A 234 9.59 -9.69 -10.00
CA ARG A 234 10.08 -10.45 -11.14
C ARG A 234 9.56 -11.90 -11.11
N LEU A 235 9.67 -12.57 -9.94
CA LEU A 235 9.17 -13.92 -9.74
C LEU A 235 7.65 -14.00 -10.02
N TYR A 236 6.88 -13.07 -9.46
CA TYR A 236 5.43 -13.00 -9.65
C TYR A 236 5.02 -12.82 -11.13
N ARG A 237 5.80 -12.07 -11.91
CA ARG A 237 5.51 -11.87 -13.34
C ARG A 237 5.85 -13.07 -14.20
N GLN A 238 6.84 -13.86 -13.80
CA GLN A 238 7.37 -14.96 -14.59
C GLN A 238 6.74 -16.30 -14.23
N GLN A 239 6.19 -16.44 -13.03
CA GLN A 239 5.54 -17.63 -12.54
C GLN A 239 4.02 -17.47 -12.51
N ALA A 240 3.30 -18.48 -13.02
CA ALA A 240 1.84 -18.40 -13.14
C ALA A 240 1.10 -18.55 -11.80
N ARG A 241 1.74 -19.18 -10.81
CA ARG A 241 1.11 -19.55 -9.53
C ARG A 241 2.04 -19.20 -8.36
N VAL A 242 2.08 -17.94 -8.02
CA VAL A 242 2.80 -17.43 -6.84
C VAL A 242 1.78 -16.96 -5.83
N THR A 243 1.89 -17.43 -4.60
CA THR A 243 1.09 -16.97 -3.47
C THR A 243 1.99 -16.45 -2.36
N PHE A 244 1.45 -15.52 -1.57
CA PHE A 244 2.15 -14.87 -0.48
C PHE A 244 1.34 -15.04 0.80
N GLU A 245 2.03 -15.29 1.90
CA GLU A 245 1.45 -15.47 3.23
C GLU A 245 2.38 -14.90 4.28
N VAL A 246 1.85 -14.22 5.28
CA VAL A 246 2.61 -13.82 6.46
C VAL A 246 2.52 -14.94 7.48
N VAL A 247 3.67 -15.42 7.91
CA VAL A 247 3.80 -16.56 8.83
C VAL A 247 4.67 -16.18 10.03
N ALA A 248 4.64 -17.00 11.08
CA ALA A 248 5.59 -16.88 12.17
C ALA A 248 7.01 -17.19 11.66
N GLY A 249 7.94 -16.25 11.84
CA GLY A 249 9.36 -16.45 11.58
C GLY A 249 10.09 -16.98 12.82
N GLN A 250 11.42 -16.96 12.79
CA GLN A 250 12.24 -17.38 13.93
C GLN A 250 12.40 -16.25 14.98
N ARG A 251 12.54 -15.02 14.53
CA ARG A 251 12.74 -13.83 15.36
C ARG A 251 11.57 -12.87 15.26
N GLU A 252 11.04 -12.71 14.08
CA GLU A 252 9.97 -11.78 13.73
C GLU A 252 9.02 -12.40 12.69
N PRO A 253 7.86 -11.82 12.41
CA PRO A 253 7.00 -12.28 11.32
C PRO A 253 7.78 -12.34 10.00
N ALA A 254 7.51 -13.37 9.20
CA ALA A 254 8.20 -13.64 7.96
C ALA A 254 7.21 -13.67 6.79
N LEU A 255 7.68 -13.32 5.59
CA LEU A 255 6.94 -13.44 4.35
C LEU A 255 7.26 -14.79 3.69
N ALA A 256 6.27 -15.66 3.62
CA ALA A 256 6.34 -16.90 2.86
C ALA A 256 5.86 -16.67 1.43
N VAL A 257 6.63 -17.15 0.47
CA VAL A 257 6.33 -17.08 -0.96
C VAL A 257 6.31 -18.49 -1.51
N ASP A 258 5.16 -18.98 -1.95
CA ASP A 258 4.99 -20.30 -2.53
C ASP A 258 4.85 -20.21 -4.04
N VAL A 259 5.68 -20.96 -4.75
CA VAL A 259 5.62 -21.17 -6.19
C VAL A 259 5.13 -22.61 -6.43
N SER A 260 3.88 -22.77 -6.84
CA SER A 260 3.28 -24.08 -7.08
C SER A 260 3.92 -24.77 -8.27
N LEU A 261 4.20 -26.07 -8.13
CA LEU A 261 4.68 -26.94 -9.20
C LEU A 261 3.50 -27.49 -10.03
N ALA A 262 3.83 -28.30 -11.05
CA ALA A 262 2.82 -28.91 -11.93
C ALA A 262 1.96 -29.92 -11.17
N GLU A 263 2.56 -30.68 -10.27
CA GLU A 263 1.85 -31.65 -9.43
C GLU A 263 1.14 -30.93 -8.26
N PRO A 264 -0.15 -31.21 -8.05
CA PRO A 264 -0.90 -30.60 -6.96
C PRO A 264 -0.26 -30.88 -5.60
N GLY A 265 -0.17 -29.87 -4.74
CA GLY A 265 0.41 -29.99 -3.40
C GLY A 265 1.93 -29.81 -3.35
N ASN A 266 2.62 -29.86 -4.48
CA ASN A 266 4.06 -29.60 -4.56
C ASN A 266 4.36 -28.12 -4.82
N SER A 267 5.36 -27.57 -4.15
CA SER A 267 5.77 -26.16 -4.30
C SER A 267 7.22 -25.95 -3.91
N VAL A 268 7.82 -24.90 -4.46
CA VAL A 268 9.01 -24.28 -3.88
C VAL A 268 8.53 -23.15 -2.97
N ARG A 269 8.95 -23.17 -1.70
CA ARG A 269 8.67 -22.13 -0.71
C ARG A 269 9.92 -21.34 -0.41
N VAL A 270 9.82 -20.03 -0.46
CA VAL A 270 10.85 -19.10 0.04
C VAL A 270 10.32 -18.45 1.30
N LEU A 271 11.12 -18.41 2.35
CA LEU A 271 10.80 -17.72 3.59
C LEU A 271 11.76 -16.55 3.75
N LEU A 272 11.20 -15.34 3.86
CA LEU A 272 11.92 -14.07 3.96
C LEU A 272 11.69 -13.48 5.34
N GLU A 273 12.76 -13.23 6.08
CA GLU A 273 12.75 -12.63 7.43
C GLU A 273 13.79 -11.51 7.47
N GLY A 274 13.36 -10.25 7.41
CA GLY A 274 14.25 -9.13 7.15
C GLY A 274 14.98 -9.29 5.81
N THR A 275 16.32 -9.39 5.85
CA THR A 275 17.17 -9.67 4.68
C THR A 275 17.50 -11.14 4.48
N ASP A 276 17.14 -11.99 5.46
CA ASP A 276 17.43 -13.42 5.42
C ASP A 276 16.49 -14.15 4.46
N VAL A 277 17.05 -15.05 3.64
CA VAL A 277 16.31 -15.83 2.64
C VAL A 277 16.56 -17.32 2.90
N ARG A 278 15.49 -18.07 3.08
CA ARG A 278 15.54 -19.53 3.30
C ARG A 278 14.64 -20.23 2.29
N TYR A 279 15.09 -21.37 1.79
CA TYR A 279 14.41 -22.11 0.75
C TYR A 279 13.95 -23.48 1.24
N PHE A 280 12.79 -23.88 0.76
CA PHE A 280 12.20 -25.18 1.05
C PHE A 280 11.54 -25.73 -0.21
N VAL A 281 11.46 -27.04 -0.28
CA VAL A 281 10.70 -27.75 -1.29
C VAL A 281 9.61 -28.55 -0.59
N ARG A 282 8.37 -28.39 -1.02
CA ARG A 282 7.26 -29.21 -0.55
C ARG A 282 6.99 -30.29 -1.58
N LEU A 283 7.14 -31.56 -1.19
CA LEU A 283 6.86 -32.73 -2.01
C LEU A 283 5.97 -33.67 -1.22
N GLU A 284 4.88 -34.15 -1.81
CA GLU A 284 3.95 -35.11 -1.20
C GLU A 284 3.44 -34.69 0.19
N GLY A 285 3.38 -33.39 0.45
CA GLY A 285 2.94 -32.80 1.72
C GLY A 285 4.07 -32.57 2.74
N GLU A 286 5.27 -33.11 2.54
CA GLU A 286 6.44 -32.85 3.39
C GLU A 286 7.17 -31.59 2.94
N LEU A 287 7.62 -30.79 3.92
CA LEU A 287 8.40 -29.57 3.71
C LEU A 287 9.86 -29.85 4.06
N LEU A 288 10.70 -29.90 3.04
CA LEU A 288 12.14 -30.18 3.15
C LEU A 288 12.94 -28.90 2.97
N ALA A 289 13.90 -28.65 3.85
CA ALA A 289 14.83 -27.53 3.69
C ALA A 289 15.73 -27.77 2.47
N ALA A 290 15.89 -26.77 1.64
CA ALA A 290 16.81 -26.80 0.50
C ALA A 290 18.11 -26.12 0.88
N ASP A 291 19.25 -26.75 0.55
CA ASP A 291 20.58 -26.18 0.77
C ASP A 291 20.91 -25.18 -0.34
N SER A 292 20.34 -23.99 -0.24
CA SER A 292 20.56 -22.87 -1.17
C SER A 292 20.99 -21.63 -0.39
N GLN A 293 22.13 -21.06 -0.79
CA GLN A 293 22.72 -19.85 -0.21
C GLN A 293 22.41 -18.59 -1.07
N GLU A 294 21.52 -18.70 -2.05
CA GLU A 294 21.18 -17.59 -2.92
C GLU A 294 20.38 -16.52 -2.15
N SER A 295 20.89 -15.30 -2.11
CA SER A 295 20.25 -14.18 -1.40
C SER A 295 19.06 -13.56 -2.18
N ARG A 296 18.97 -13.82 -3.48
CA ARG A 296 17.88 -13.33 -4.33
C ARG A 296 16.81 -14.39 -4.51
N ALA A 297 15.61 -14.10 -4.00
CA ALA A 297 14.48 -15.03 -4.01
C ALA A 297 14.14 -15.56 -5.42
N ASP A 298 14.16 -14.70 -6.45
CA ASP A 298 13.89 -15.10 -7.84
C ASP A 298 14.91 -16.12 -8.35
N ARG A 299 16.20 -15.88 -8.12
CA ARG A 299 17.28 -16.77 -8.58
C ARG A 299 17.26 -18.11 -7.86
N GLY A 300 17.12 -18.10 -6.52
CA GLY A 300 17.07 -19.33 -5.75
C GLY A 300 15.92 -20.24 -6.15
N VAL A 301 14.74 -19.65 -6.41
CA VAL A 301 13.60 -20.42 -6.95
C VAL A 301 13.94 -21.05 -8.30
N TYR A 302 14.56 -20.29 -9.24
CA TYR A 302 14.91 -20.86 -10.55
C TYR A 302 15.94 -21.96 -10.46
N LEU A 303 16.95 -21.85 -9.58
CA LEU A 303 17.92 -22.91 -9.35
C LEU A 303 17.24 -24.19 -8.86
N LEU A 304 16.37 -24.07 -7.86
CA LEU A 304 15.61 -25.22 -7.33
C LEU A 304 14.68 -25.85 -8.36
N LEU A 305 14.01 -25.03 -9.17
CA LEU A 305 13.17 -25.54 -10.25
C LEU A 305 13.99 -26.31 -11.29
N ALA A 306 15.21 -25.84 -11.61
CA ALA A 306 16.11 -26.54 -12.53
C ALA A 306 16.60 -27.86 -11.93
N GLU A 307 16.96 -27.90 -10.65
CA GLU A 307 17.38 -29.12 -9.95
C GLU A 307 16.23 -30.15 -9.92
N LEU A 308 15.03 -29.75 -9.57
CA LEU A 308 13.85 -30.61 -9.56
C LEU A 308 13.50 -31.15 -10.95
N ALA A 309 13.73 -30.37 -11.99
CA ALA A 309 13.53 -30.83 -13.37
C ALA A 309 14.60 -31.84 -13.83
N ALA A 310 15.84 -31.71 -13.34
CA ALA A 310 16.95 -32.62 -13.67
C ALA A 310 16.83 -33.99 -12.95
N GLN A 311 16.08 -34.08 -11.87
CA GLN A 311 15.84 -35.31 -11.11
C GLN A 311 14.73 -36.19 -11.68
N ARG A 312 13.99 -35.72 -12.68
CA ARG A 312 12.93 -36.44 -13.41
C ARG A 312 13.48 -37.05 -14.69
#